data_e30319cc8add28eb35ac0999c41ddf2c
#
_entry.id   e30319cc8add28eb35ac0999c41ddf2c
#
_cell.length_a   1.000
_cell.length_b   1.000
_cell.length_c   1.000
_cell.angle_alpha   90.00
_cell.angle_beta   90.00
_cell.angle_gamma   90.00
#
_symmetry.space_group_name_H-M   'P 1'
#
loop_
_entity.id
_entity.type
_entity.pdbx_description
1 polymer ?
#
loop_
_entity_poly.entity_id
_entity_poly.type
_entity_poly.pdbx_seq_one_letter_code
_entity_poly.pdbx_strand_id
1 'polypeptide(L)'
;MSETGTRVAPAIPSNHSEADKKRQKFAGSPNPKASPAISGGTQKGKLVEVVKGADAIDARLRAISSEAAKEVAAFVTGGPLTTEQVQTARDRNRDMYDRGIRSRTIYLESVRNDKLTIAQVHWLNERGSQVRTVPSLPIQMVIADQKTAILPLDPTGKAA
;
A
#
# COMPACT_ATOMS: atom_id res chain seq x y z
N MET A 1 27.29 -46.99 24.25
CA MET A 1 26.62 -47.05 22.95
C MET A 1 25.27 -46.40 23.13
N SER A 2 25.15 -45.14 22.72
CA SER A 2 23.88 -44.40 22.81
C SER A 2 23.76 -43.62 21.51
N GLU A 3 22.87 -44.07 20.63
CA GLU A 3 22.54 -43.39 19.40
C GLU A 3 21.59 -42.23 19.68
N THR A 4 22.03 -41.04 19.37
CA THR A 4 21.23 -39.83 19.44
C THR A 4 20.51 -39.65 18.11
N GLY A 5 19.25 -40.07 18.03
CA GLY A 5 18.40 -39.88 16.87
C GLY A 5 18.00 -38.40 16.71
N THR A 6 18.56 -37.77 15.71
CA THR A 6 18.15 -36.42 15.26
C THR A 6 16.77 -36.50 14.59
N ARG A 7 15.75 -36.01 15.27
CA ARG A 7 14.42 -35.85 14.69
C ARG A 7 14.44 -34.65 13.74
N VAL A 8 14.39 -34.92 12.46
CA VAL A 8 14.11 -33.90 11.42
C VAL A 8 12.63 -33.56 11.48
N ALA A 9 12.31 -32.30 11.74
CA ALA A 9 10.94 -31.80 11.67
C ALA A 9 10.48 -31.77 10.20
N PRO A 10 9.22 -32.11 9.90
CA PRO A 10 8.70 -32.05 8.55
C PRO A 10 8.58 -30.60 8.09
N ALA A 11 9.04 -30.36 6.86
CA ALA A 11 8.93 -29.06 6.20
C ALA A 11 7.45 -28.65 6.05
N ILE A 12 7.12 -27.45 6.49
CA ILE A 12 5.81 -26.84 6.32
C ILE A 12 5.68 -26.49 4.82
N PRO A 13 4.66 -26.94 4.08
CA PRO A 13 4.47 -26.53 2.71
C PRO A 13 4.18 -25.02 2.68
N SER A 14 5.02 -24.27 1.97
CA SER A 14 4.86 -22.84 1.74
C SER A 14 3.65 -22.59 0.84
N ASN A 15 2.53 -22.23 1.44
CA ASN A 15 1.30 -21.86 0.72
C ASN A 15 1.38 -20.40 0.24
N HIS A 16 2.39 -20.10 -0.60
CA HIS A 16 2.69 -18.75 -1.09
C HIS A 16 1.85 -18.35 -2.32
N SER A 17 1.14 -19.30 -2.95
CA SER A 17 0.53 -19.04 -4.26
C SER A 17 -0.79 -18.28 -4.21
N GLU A 18 -1.55 -18.39 -3.12
CA GLU A 18 -2.88 -17.79 -3.04
C GLU A 18 -2.88 -16.35 -2.50
N ALA A 19 -1.93 -16.06 -1.61
CA ALA A 19 -1.75 -14.70 -1.10
C ALA A 19 -1.17 -13.75 -2.17
N ASP A 20 -0.26 -14.24 -3.02
CA ASP A 20 0.29 -13.48 -4.15
C ASP A 20 -0.75 -13.20 -5.24
N LYS A 21 -1.65 -14.15 -5.52
CA LYS A 21 -2.74 -13.94 -6.48
C LYS A 21 -3.74 -12.88 -6.01
N LYS A 22 -4.04 -12.82 -4.72
CA LYS A 22 -4.90 -11.77 -4.14
C LYS A 22 -4.24 -10.41 -4.12
N ARG A 23 -2.91 -10.35 -3.98
CA ARG A 23 -2.13 -9.11 -4.00
C ARG A 23 -1.99 -8.51 -5.39
N GLN A 24 -1.77 -9.34 -6.41
CA GLN A 24 -1.74 -8.88 -7.79
C GLN A 24 -3.06 -8.23 -8.22
N LYS A 25 -4.21 -8.65 -7.67
CA LYS A 25 -5.49 -7.99 -7.93
C LYS A 25 -5.59 -6.59 -7.32
N PHE A 26 -4.93 -6.35 -6.20
CA PHE A 26 -4.92 -5.04 -5.55
C PHE A 26 -3.83 -4.11 -6.11
N ALA A 27 -2.72 -4.68 -6.59
CA ALA A 27 -1.66 -3.95 -7.30
C ALA A 27 -1.98 -3.71 -8.78
N GLY A 28 -3.14 -4.24 -9.29
CA GLY A 28 -3.53 -4.18 -10.69
C GLY A 28 -2.56 -4.95 -11.57
N SER A 29 -2.80 -6.24 -11.78
CA SER A 29 -2.11 -6.97 -12.85
C SER A 29 -2.32 -6.25 -14.17
N PRO A 30 -1.29 -6.09 -15.02
CA PRO A 30 -1.47 -5.46 -16.32
C PRO A 30 -2.44 -6.32 -17.14
N ASN A 31 -3.66 -5.85 -17.30
CA ASN A 31 -4.61 -6.45 -18.22
C ASN A 31 -4.33 -5.85 -19.60
N PRO A 32 -3.86 -6.62 -20.58
CA PRO A 32 -3.50 -6.11 -21.92
C PRO A 32 -4.70 -5.59 -22.72
N LYS A 33 -5.90 -5.58 -22.16
CA LYS A 33 -7.13 -5.05 -22.79
C LYS A 33 -7.78 -3.93 -21.99
N ALA A 34 -7.05 -3.26 -21.07
CA ALA A 34 -7.57 -2.05 -20.44
C ALA A 34 -7.64 -0.95 -21.50
N SER A 35 -8.83 -0.59 -21.90
CA SER A 35 -9.08 0.60 -22.71
C SER A 35 -8.47 1.84 -22.06
N PRO A 36 -7.97 2.81 -22.85
CA PRO A 36 -7.31 3.99 -22.29
C PRO A 36 -8.24 4.70 -21.31
N ALA A 37 -7.64 5.19 -20.24
CA ALA A 37 -8.31 6.01 -19.25
C ALA A 37 -9.19 7.04 -19.93
N ILE A 38 -10.45 7.13 -19.53
CA ILE A 38 -11.31 8.22 -19.95
C ILE A 38 -10.66 9.49 -19.42
N SER A 39 -10.08 10.25 -20.32
CA SER A 39 -9.58 11.60 -20.08
C SER A 39 -10.73 12.45 -19.55
N GLY A 40 -10.87 12.52 -18.24
CA GLY A 40 -11.79 13.44 -17.61
C GLY A 40 -11.24 14.84 -17.74
N GLY A 41 -11.73 15.59 -18.72
CA GLY A 41 -11.45 17.02 -18.80
C GLY A 41 -11.74 17.69 -17.46
N THR A 42 -10.97 18.70 -17.12
CA THR A 42 -11.10 19.53 -15.92
C THR A 42 -12.51 20.16 -15.86
N GLN A 43 -13.47 19.43 -15.33
CA GLN A 43 -14.76 20.00 -14.97
C GLN A 43 -14.69 20.47 -13.52
N LYS A 44 -14.72 21.77 -13.36
CA LYS A 44 -14.96 22.45 -12.09
C LYS A 44 -16.24 21.84 -11.46
N GLY A 45 -16.09 20.98 -10.43
CA GLY A 45 -17.24 20.40 -9.73
C GLY A 45 -17.28 18.86 -9.64
N LYS A 46 -16.33 18.09 -10.19
CA LYS A 46 -16.32 16.63 -10.05
C LYS A 46 -15.77 16.25 -8.67
N LEU A 47 -16.67 15.91 -7.75
CA LEU A 47 -16.32 15.48 -6.40
C LEU A 47 -15.74 14.06 -6.33
N VAL A 48 -15.98 13.23 -7.34
CA VAL A 48 -15.56 11.83 -7.40
C VAL A 48 -14.94 11.51 -8.75
N GLU A 49 -13.78 10.87 -8.73
CA GLU A 49 -13.08 10.33 -9.88
C GLU A 49 -12.86 8.83 -9.67
N VAL A 50 -13.13 8.02 -10.68
CA VAL A 50 -12.85 6.58 -10.65
C VAL A 50 -11.59 6.32 -11.44
N VAL A 51 -10.57 5.77 -10.77
CA VAL A 51 -9.27 5.41 -11.35
C VAL A 51 -9.18 3.90 -11.46
N LYS A 52 -8.82 3.38 -12.64
CA LYS A 52 -8.72 1.94 -12.91
C LYS A 52 -7.32 1.59 -13.43
N GLY A 53 -6.80 0.44 -12.97
CA GLY A 53 -5.48 -0.07 -13.36
C GLY A 53 -4.35 0.42 -12.45
N ALA A 54 -3.34 -0.45 -12.27
CA ALA A 54 -2.25 -0.21 -11.32
C ALA A 54 -1.46 1.05 -11.64
N ASP A 55 -1.11 1.24 -12.91
CA ASP A 55 -0.30 2.38 -13.35
C ASP A 55 -1.02 3.71 -13.14
N ALA A 56 -2.34 3.75 -13.45
CA ALA A 56 -3.15 4.94 -13.24
C ALA A 56 -3.35 5.25 -11.75
N ILE A 57 -3.53 4.22 -10.93
CA ILE A 57 -3.61 4.36 -9.47
C ILE A 57 -2.29 4.89 -8.90
N ASP A 58 -1.14 4.33 -9.31
CA ASP A 58 0.16 4.79 -8.85
C ASP A 58 0.45 6.23 -9.32
N ALA A 59 0.13 6.57 -10.56
CA ALA A 59 0.22 7.93 -11.08
C ALA A 59 -0.64 8.91 -10.26
N ARG A 60 -1.86 8.51 -9.88
CA ARG A 60 -2.74 9.35 -9.05
C ARG A 60 -2.22 9.49 -7.62
N LEU A 61 -1.66 8.43 -7.05
CA LEU A 61 -1.00 8.49 -5.74
C LEU A 61 0.22 9.41 -5.76
N ARG A 62 1.04 9.39 -6.83
CA ARG A 62 2.15 10.32 -7.02
C ARG A 62 1.67 11.77 -7.10
N ALA A 63 0.64 12.03 -7.90
CA ALA A 63 0.06 13.35 -8.03
C ALA A 63 -0.42 13.89 -6.67
N ILE A 64 -1.17 13.10 -5.92
CA ILE A 64 -1.63 13.49 -4.57
C ILE A 64 -0.46 13.77 -3.62
N SER A 65 0.58 12.95 -3.64
CA SER A 65 1.76 13.16 -2.80
C SER A 65 2.51 14.44 -3.18
N SER A 66 2.59 14.76 -4.48
CA SER A 66 3.25 15.99 -4.96
C SER A 66 2.41 17.25 -4.76
N GLU A 67 1.09 17.15 -4.83
CA GLU A 67 0.16 18.25 -4.61
C GLU A 67 -0.06 18.57 -3.13
N ALA A 68 0.23 17.63 -2.22
CA ALA A 68 0.07 17.84 -0.79
C ALA A 68 0.91 19.02 -0.29
N ALA A 69 0.27 19.91 0.45
CA ALA A 69 0.88 21.12 1.00
C ALA A 69 1.13 21.04 2.50
N LYS A 70 0.39 20.22 3.24
CA LYS A 70 0.45 20.16 4.69
C LYS A 70 0.68 18.75 5.24
N GLU A 71 -0.13 17.79 4.82
CA GLU A 71 -0.07 16.43 5.37
C GLU A 71 -0.60 15.37 4.41
N VAL A 72 -0.07 14.15 4.55
CA VAL A 72 -0.63 12.94 3.99
C VAL A 72 -0.85 11.93 5.11
N ALA A 73 -2.06 11.41 5.21
CA ALA A 73 -2.43 10.34 6.14
C ALA A 73 -2.80 9.07 5.36
N ALA A 74 -2.44 7.89 5.89
CA ALA A 74 -2.74 6.62 5.25
C ALA A 74 -3.22 5.58 6.27
N PHE A 75 -4.22 4.78 5.86
CA PHE A 75 -4.59 3.52 6.47
C PHE A 75 -4.10 2.38 5.57
N VAL A 76 -3.30 1.49 6.11
CA VAL A 76 -2.68 0.39 5.36
C VAL A 76 -3.18 -0.94 5.92
N THR A 77 -4.14 -1.53 5.22
CA THR A 77 -4.77 -2.81 5.57
C THR A 77 -4.12 -4.01 4.89
N GLY A 78 -3.19 -3.76 3.95
CA GLY A 78 -2.52 -4.80 3.17
C GLY A 78 -1.66 -5.72 4.03
N GLY A 79 -1.51 -6.97 3.57
CA GLY A 79 -0.56 -7.92 4.17
C GLY A 79 0.92 -7.55 3.90
N PRO A 80 1.88 -8.51 4.01
CA PRO A 80 3.31 -8.25 3.88
C PRO A 80 3.65 -7.58 2.53
N LEU A 81 4.51 -6.57 2.55
CA LEU A 81 4.94 -5.86 1.35
C LEU A 81 6.00 -6.66 0.57
N THR A 82 6.05 -6.48 -0.74
CA THR A 82 7.20 -6.91 -1.54
C THR A 82 8.28 -5.83 -1.55
N THR A 83 9.52 -6.21 -1.87
CA THR A 83 10.64 -5.26 -2.00
C THR A 83 10.34 -4.19 -3.04
N GLU A 84 9.73 -4.57 -4.17
CA GLU A 84 9.33 -3.65 -5.24
C GLU A 84 8.27 -2.64 -4.75
N GLN A 85 7.25 -3.10 -4.04
CA GLN A 85 6.22 -2.23 -3.47
C GLN A 85 6.79 -1.23 -2.47
N VAL A 86 7.74 -1.68 -1.62
CA VAL A 86 8.44 -0.80 -0.68
C VAL A 86 9.23 0.27 -1.43
N GLN A 87 9.99 -0.13 -2.46
CA GLN A 87 10.79 0.81 -3.24
C GLN A 87 9.92 1.82 -3.98
N THR A 88 8.87 1.36 -4.65
CA THR A 88 7.91 2.22 -5.35
C THR A 88 7.26 3.24 -4.39
N ALA A 89 6.89 2.81 -3.18
CA ALA A 89 6.33 3.70 -2.18
C ALA A 89 7.33 4.74 -1.69
N ARG A 90 8.61 4.36 -1.49
CA ARG A 90 9.68 5.27 -1.09
C ARG A 90 9.97 6.32 -2.17
N ASP A 91 10.08 5.89 -3.41
CA ASP A 91 10.36 6.79 -4.55
C ASP A 91 9.21 7.77 -4.77
N ARG A 92 7.97 7.28 -4.67
CA ARG A 92 6.78 8.12 -4.77
C ARG A 92 6.73 9.22 -3.71
N ASN A 93 7.11 8.90 -2.50
CA ASN A 93 6.94 9.81 -1.36
C ASN A 93 8.19 10.65 -1.06
N ARG A 94 9.33 10.41 -1.73
CA ARG A 94 10.59 11.12 -1.47
C ARG A 94 10.42 12.62 -1.51
N ASP A 95 9.88 13.15 -2.61
CA ASP A 95 9.63 14.59 -2.79
C ASP A 95 8.76 15.17 -1.65
N MET A 96 7.75 14.43 -1.24
CA MET A 96 6.88 14.83 -0.12
C MET A 96 7.67 15.01 1.19
N TYR A 97 8.57 14.08 1.51
CA TYR A 97 9.42 14.19 2.70
C TYR A 97 10.45 15.30 2.58
N ASP A 98 11.06 15.48 1.41
CA ASP A 98 12.04 16.54 1.16
C ASP A 98 11.42 17.94 1.31
N ARG A 99 10.13 18.09 1.01
CA ARG A 99 9.33 19.31 1.26
C ARG A 99 8.86 19.47 2.71
N GLY A 100 9.15 18.52 3.60
CA GLY A 100 8.73 18.58 4.99
C GLY A 100 7.22 18.37 5.22
N ILE A 101 6.52 17.74 4.28
CA ILE A 101 5.09 17.43 4.42
C ILE A 101 4.91 16.39 5.52
N ARG A 102 4.00 16.64 6.46
CA ARG A 102 3.70 15.71 7.55
C ARG A 102 3.11 14.41 7.01
N SER A 103 3.62 13.30 7.51
CA SER A 103 3.10 11.97 7.17
C SER A 103 2.62 11.25 8.41
N ARG A 104 1.43 10.67 8.34
CA ARG A 104 0.85 9.82 9.39
C ARG A 104 0.34 8.52 8.77
N THR A 105 0.75 7.40 9.31
CA THR A 105 0.33 6.09 8.79
C THR A 105 -0.14 5.18 9.91
N ILE A 106 -1.29 4.57 9.70
CA ILE A 106 -1.82 3.54 10.59
C ILE A 106 -1.81 2.20 9.86
N TYR A 107 -1.14 1.23 10.47
CA TYR A 107 -1.06 -0.15 10.00
C TYR A 107 -1.91 -1.09 10.86
N LEU A 108 -2.28 -2.24 10.31
CA LEU A 108 -2.76 -3.36 11.11
C LEU A 108 -1.62 -3.93 11.97
N GLU A 109 -1.93 -4.42 13.17
CA GLU A 109 -0.94 -5.06 14.06
C GLU A 109 -0.27 -6.28 13.44
N SER A 110 -0.94 -6.99 12.52
CA SER A 110 -0.40 -8.13 11.79
C SER A 110 0.90 -7.83 11.03
N VAL A 111 1.18 -6.56 10.71
CA VAL A 111 2.44 -6.16 10.05
C VAL A 111 3.68 -6.39 10.90
N ARG A 112 3.52 -6.54 12.22
CA ARG A 112 4.62 -6.85 13.14
C ARG A 112 5.33 -8.18 12.84
N ASN A 113 4.69 -9.05 12.07
CA ASN A 113 5.24 -10.34 11.65
C ASN A 113 5.93 -10.28 10.28
N ASP A 114 5.95 -9.11 9.62
CA ASP A 114 6.55 -8.95 8.30
C ASP A 114 7.79 -8.04 8.34
N LYS A 115 8.95 -8.65 8.12
CA LYS A 115 10.26 -7.97 8.19
C LYS A 115 10.38 -6.78 7.23
N LEU A 116 9.82 -6.89 6.02
CA LEU A 116 9.87 -5.80 5.04
C LEU A 116 8.99 -4.62 5.47
N THR A 117 7.80 -4.89 6.00
CA THR A 117 6.95 -3.82 6.52
C THR A 117 7.57 -3.17 7.76
N ILE A 118 8.22 -3.92 8.64
CA ILE A 118 8.97 -3.36 9.78
C ILE A 118 10.08 -2.43 9.28
N ALA A 119 10.88 -2.87 8.29
CA ALA A 119 11.93 -2.04 7.70
C ALA A 119 11.36 -0.77 7.04
N GLN A 120 10.17 -0.86 6.44
CA GLN A 120 9.46 0.31 5.91
C GLN A 120 9.01 1.25 7.02
N VAL A 121 8.49 0.75 8.12
CA VAL A 121 8.10 1.56 9.29
C VAL A 121 9.29 2.30 9.89
N HIS A 122 10.45 1.64 10.04
CA HIS A 122 11.67 2.31 10.49
C HIS A 122 12.07 3.44 9.54
N TRP A 123 12.09 3.18 8.23
CA TRP A 123 12.40 4.17 7.21
C TRP A 123 11.46 5.38 7.26
N LEU A 124 10.16 5.15 7.51
CA LEU A 124 9.17 6.22 7.67
C LEU A 124 9.44 7.06 8.93
N ASN A 125 9.71 6.40 10.07
CA ASN A 125 9.99 7.08 11.33
C ASN A 125 11.26 7.95 11.26
N GLU A 126 12.32 7.46 10.59
CA GLU A 126 13.57 8.21 10.37
C GLU A 126 13.33 9.51 9.58
N ARG A 127 12.25 9.58 8.80
CA ARG A 127 11.81 10.77 8.06
C ARG A 127 10.75 11.60 8.76
N GLY A 128 10.53 11.35 10.05
CA GLY A 128 9.59 12.10 10.86
C GLY A 128 8.12 11.72 10.65
N SER A 129 7.83 10.63 9.92
CA SER A 129 6.47 10.11 9.81
C SER A 129 5.98 9.57 11.15
N GLN A 130 4.74 9.83 11.49
CA GLN A 130 4.09 9.25 12.66
C GLN A 130 3.43 7.92 12.27
N VAL A 131 3.95 6.81 12.79
CA VAL A 131 3.39 5.48 12.53
C VAL A 131 2.72 4.93 13.79
N ARG A 132 1.55 4.31 13.61
CA ARG A 132 0.78 3.61 14.66
C ARG A 132 0.28 2.28 14.12
N THR A 133 -0.05 1.37 15.02
CA THR A 133 -0.71 0.10 14.70
C THR A 133 -2.02 0.00 15.47
N VAL A 134 -3.01 -0.66 14.84
CA VAL A 134 -4.32 -0.95 15.42
C VAL A 134 -4.73 -2.38 15.10
N PRO A 135 -5.56 -3.02 15.93
CA PRO A 135 -6.00 -4.41 15.70
C PRO A 135 -6.89 -4.56 14.46
N SER A 136 -7.63 -3.52 14.08
CA SER A 136 -8.49 -3.55 12.90
C SER A 136 -8.53 -2.19 12.20
N LEU A 137 -8.69 -2.23 10.87
CA LEU A 137 -8.91 -1.05 10.03
C LEU A 137 -10.11 -1.31 9.12
N PRO A 138 -11.01 -0.33 8.94
CA PRO A 138 -12.21 -0.52 8.14
C PRO A 138 -11.91 -0.61 6.64
N ILE A 139 -10.92 0.12 6.16
CA ILE A 139 -10.60 0.24 4.74
C ILE A 139 -9.17 0.76 4.56
N GLN A 140 -8.56 0.39 3.44
CA GLN A 140 -7.33 1.06 2.98
C GLN A 140 -7.66 2.43 2.42
N MET A 141 -6.89 3.46 2.78
CA MET A 141 -7.16 4.83 2.34
C MET A 141 -5.91 5.69 2.41
N VAL A 142 -5.79 6.62 1.47
CA VAL A 142 -4.80 7.71 1.53
C VAL A 142 -5.55 9.03 1.46
N ILE A 143 -5.23 9.95 2.38
CA ILE A 143 -5.84 11.28 2.48
C ILE A 143 -4.74 12.33 2.41
N ALA A 144 -4.90 13.33 1.54
CA ALA A 144 -4.02 14.50 1.48
C ALA A 144 -4.77 15.76 1.89
N ASP A 145 -4.14 16.53 2.78
CA ASP A 145 -4.58 17.85 3.26
C ASP A 145 -6.03 17.89 3.77
N GLN A 146 -6.61 16.74 4.15
CA GLN A 146 -8.02 16.59 4.54
C GLN A 146 -9.01 17.01 3.43
N LYS A 147 -8.57 17.01 2.18
CA LYS A 147 -9.35 17.45 1.01
C LYS A 147 -9.55 16.36 -0.02
N THR A 148 -8.54 15.55 -0.25
CA THR A 148 -8.56 14.50 -1.28
C THR A 148 -8.32 13.15 -0.63
N ALA A 149 -9.16 12.17 -0.92
CA ALA A 149 -8.97 10.79 -0.46
C ALA A 149 -8.97 9.82 -1.64
N ILE A 150 -8.08 8.84 -1.59
CA ILE A 150 -8.11 7.66 -2.46
C ILE A 150 -8.47 6.45 -1.60
N LEU A 151 -9.46 5.71 -2.04
CA LEU A 151 -9.91 4.48 -1.40
C LEU A 151 -10.33 3.45 -2.46
N PRO A 152 -10.25 2.15 -2.19
CA PRO A 152 -10.73 1.13 -3.09
C PRO A 152 -12.26 1.17 -3.20
N LEU A 153 -12.81 1.00 -4.40
CA LEU A 153 -14.26 0.88 -4.61
C LEU A 153 -14.82 -0.43 -4.05
N ASP A 154 -14.00 -1.48 -4.07
CA ASP A 154 -14.31 -2.77 -3.46
C ASP A 154 -13.28 -3.10 -2.38
N PRO A 155 -13.57 -2.85 -1.11
CA PRO A 155 -12.67 -3.15 -0.01
C PRO A 155 -12.43 -4.65 0.19
N THR A 156 -13.26 -5.51 -0.38
CA THR A 156 -13.15 -6.97 -0.28
C THR A 156 -12.25 -7.57 -1.35
N GLY A 157 -11.90 -6.82 -2.40
CA GLY A 157 -11.12 -7.29 -3.54
C GLY A 157 -11.83 -8.37 -4.37
N LYS A 158 -13.16 -8.46 -4.27
CA LYS A 158 -13.98 -9.46 -4.98
C LYS A 158 -14.64 -8.92 -6.25
N ALA A 159 -14.31 -7.72 -6.69
CA ALA A 159 -14.77 -7.24 -7.98
C ALA A 159 -14.21 -8.13 -9.08
N ALA A 160 -15.07 -8.87 -9.75
CA ALA A 160 -14.79 -9.76 -10.86
C ALA A 160 -14.39 -8.98 -12.12
#